data_daf4b9ef56d059d4892d73c351cc8c50
#
_entry.id   daf4b9ef56d059d4892d73c351cc8c50
#
_cell.length_a   1.000
_cell.length_b   1.000
_cell.length_c   1.000
_cell.angle_alpha   90.00
_cell.angle_beta   90.00
_cell.angle_gamma   90.00
#
_symmetry.space_group_name_H-M   'P 1'
#
loop_
_entity.id
_entity.type
_entity.pdbx_description
1 polymer ?
#
loop_
_entity_poly.entity_id
_entity_poly.type
_entity_poly.pdbx_seq_one_letter_code
_entity_poly.pdbx_strand_id
1 'polypeptide(L)'
;MPHVVVDVGTDVPPERMMEAATDLTERRPELWPNISREFWLLHDRGPNWAEATEGGPAVWARERYEWSDNRVVGTTQDSNVWQPGGTWTLTVEPRNGARSHIRVVLDRRWKGRGWLFYVPVALFGRQMFKRNLQKTLNVLAPSNR
;
A
#
# COMPACT_ATOMS: atom_id res chain seq x y z
N MET A 1 -8.75 9.97 14.80
CA MET A 1 -8.40 8.67 14.20
C MET A 1 -7.91 8.88 12.78
N PRO A 2 -6.75 8.36 12.42
CA PRO A 2 -6.28 8.51 11.06
C PRO A 2 -7.10 7.65 10.11
N HIS A 3 -7.97 8.31 9.41
CA HIS A 3 -8.69 7.74 8.29
C HIS A 3 -8.32 8.55 7.06
N VAL A 4 -7.53 7.94 6.19
CA VAL A 4 -7.02 8.61 4.99
C VAL A 4 -7.57 7.92 3.76
N VAL A 5 -8.16 8.69 2.87
CA VAL A 5 -8.66 8.20 1.59
C VAL A 5 -7.89 8.90 0.47
N VAL A 6 -7.34 8.12 -0.44
CA VAL A 6 -6.63 8.61 -1.62
C VAL A 6 -7.29 8.02 -2.86
N ASP A 7 -7.70 8.87 -3.79
CA ASP A 7 -8.26 8.49 -5.08
C ASP A 7 -7.35 8.98 -6.20
N VAL A 8 -7.00 8.09 -7.11
CA VAL A 8 -6.13 8.41 -8.26
C VAL A 8 -6.67 7.75 -9.51
N GLY A 9 -6.82 8.53 -10.58
CA GLY A 9 -7.04 8.00 -11.92
C GLY A 9 -5.71 7.73 -12.61
N THR A 10 -5.60 6.66 -13.37
CA THR A 10 -4.38 6.28 -14.06
C THR A 10 -4.67 5.57 -15.39
N ASP A 11 -3.71 5.62 -16.30
CA ASP A 11 -3.73 4.85 -17.54
C ASP A 11 -3.21 3.41 -17.36
N VAL A 12 -2.79 3.05 -16.16
CA VAL A 12 -2.37 1.67 -15.85
C VAL A 12 -3.61 0.77 -15.86
N PRO A 13 -3.62 -0.32 -16.65
CA PRO A 13 -4.75 -1.25 -16.67
C PRO A 13 -5.01 -1.89 -15.31
N PRO A 14 -6.28 -2.22 -14.97
CA PRO A 14 -6.62 -2.83 -13.68
C PRO A 14 -5.82 -4.09 -13.36
N GLU A 15 -5.64 -4.97 -14.33
CA GLU A 15 -4.91 -6.23 -14.14
C GLU A 15 -3.45 -5.99 -13.76
N ARG A 16 -2.84 -4.99 -14.39
CA ARG A 16 -1.44 -4.65 -14.11
C ARG A 16 -1.28 -4.04 -12.73
N MET A 17 -2.24 -3.23 -12.30
CA MET A 17 -2.24 -2.67 -10.95
C MET A 17 -2.43 -3.76 -9.90
N MET A 18 -3.35 -4.69 -10.11
CA MET A 18 -3.56 -5.82 -9.20
C MET A 18 -2.34 -6.74 -9.16
N GLU A 19 -1.71 -6.98 -10.30
CA GLU A 19 -0.47 -7.75 -10.38
C GLU A 19 0.63 -7.11 -9.50
N ALA A 20 0.80 -5.80 -9.58
CA ALA A 20 1.78 -5.08 -8.76
C ALA A 20 1.40 -5.11 -7.27
N ALA A 21 0.13 -4.95 -6.95
CA ALA A 21 -0.35 -4.95 -5.56
C ALA A 21 -0.21 -6.32 -4.89
N THR A 22 -0.24 -7.39 -5.68
CA THR A 22 -0.10 -8.77 -5.19
C THR A 22 1.24 -9.40 -5.52
N ASP A 23 2.19 -8.63 -6.05
CA ASP A 23 3.56 -9.09 -6.27
C ASP A 23 4.30 -9.11 -4.93
N LEU A 24 4.57 -10.31 -4.44
CA LEU A 24 5.22 -10.55 -3.16
C LEU A 24 6.63 -11.12 -3.35
N THR A 25 7.22 -10.86 -4.50
CA THR A 25 8.60 -11.23 -4.80
C THR A 25 9.58 -10.15 -4.33
N GLU A 26 10.86 -10.41 -4.55
CA GLU A 26 11.93 -9.44 -4.30
C GLU A 26 11.76 -8.11 -5.07
N ARG A 27 10.86 -8.07 -6.04
CA ARG A 27 10.53 -6.87 -6.82
C ARG A 27 9.66 -5.88 -6.06
N ARG A 28 9.03 -6.31 -4.96
CA ARG A 28 8.09 -5.43 -4.25
C ARG A 28 8.71 -4.10 -3.81
N PRO A 29 9.93 -4.04 -3.25
CA PRO A 29 10.55 -2.75 -2.93
C PRO A 29 10.84 -1.86 -4.15
N GLU A 30 10.97 -2.45 -5.33
CA GLU A 30 11.15 -1.68 -6.57
C GLU A 30 9.83 -1.08 -7.07
N LEU A 31 8.72 -1.76 -6.82
CA LEU A 31 7.39 -1.32 -7.24
C LEU A 31 6.79 -0.30 -6.27
N TRP A 32 7.11 -0.44 -4.99
CA TRP A 32 6.53 0.38 -3.92
C TRP A 32 7.62 1.17 -3.20
N PRO A 33 7.74 2.48 -3.47
CA PRO A 33 8.86 3.30 -2.96
C PRO A 33 8.93 3.41 -1.44
N ASN A 34 7.82 3.22 -0.75
CA ASN A 34 7.76 3.24 0.71
C ASN A 34 8.26 1.96 1.36
N ILE A 35 8.60 0.95 0.57
CA ILE A 35 9.11 -0.32 1.07
C ILE A 35 10.61 -0.38 0.84
N SER A 36 11.37 -0.44 1.94
CA SER A 36 12.81 -0.64 1.91
C SER A 36 13.14 -2.12 1.73
N ARG A 37 14.10 -2.42 0.87
CA ARG A 37 14.54 -3.79 0.60
C ARG A 37 14.97 -4.52 1.89
N GLU A 38 15.59 -3.80 2.82
CA GLU A 38 16.06 -4.35 4.10
C GLU A 38 14.91 -4.74 5.03
N PHE A 39 13.73 -4.14 4.84
CA PHE A 39 12.54 -4.37 5.66
C PHE A 39 11.47 -5.19 4.94
N TRP A 40 11.77 -5.70 3.75
CA TRP A 40 10.88 -6.59 3.03
C TRP A 40 11.16 -8.04 3.39
N LEU A 41 10.16 -8.71 3.99
CA LEU A 41 10.26 -10.13 4.32
C LEU A 41 8.90 -10.80 4.19
N LEU A 42 8.81 -11.77 3.31
CA LEU A 42 7.63 -12.62 3.18
C LEU A 42 7.71 -13.73 4.22
N HIS A 43 6.70 -13.83 5.08
CA HIS A 43 6.64 -14.84 6.15
C HIS A 43 5.89 -16.09 5.71
N ASP A 44 4.74 -15.90 5.03
CA ASP A 44 3.91 -17.01 4.56
C ASP A 44 2.99 -16.51 3.45
N ARG A 45 2.47 -17.43 2.65
CA ARG A 45 1.55 -17.09 1.58
C ARG A 45 0.65 -18.25 1.20
N GLY A 46 -0.55 -17.93 0.70
CA GLY A 46 -1.49 -18.84 0.10
C GLY A 46 -1.94 -18.34 -1.27
N PRO A 47 -3.00 -18.94 -1.86
CA PRO A 47 -3.46 -18.54 -3.19
C PRO A 47 -3.95 -17.09 -3.29
N ASN A 48 -4.54 -16.56 -2.21
CA ASN A 48 -5.12 -15.22 -2.19
C ASN A 48 -4.85 -14.48 -0.88
N TRP A 49 -3.80 -14.86 -0.18
CA TRP A 49 -3.37 -14.20 1.05
C TRP A 49 -1.87 -14.31 1.24
N ALA A 50 -1.31 -13.43 2.05
CA ALA A 50 0.08 -13.49 2.46
C ALA A 50 0.31 -12.75 3.76
N GLU A 51 1.37 -13.09 4.46
CA GLU A 51 1.87 -12.35 5.61
C GLU A 51 3.29 -11.89 5.31
N ALA A 52 3.53 -10.59 5.44
CA ALA A 52 4.82 -10.01 5.15
C ALA A 52 5.11 -8.83 6.08
N THR A 53 6.39 -8.59 6.33
CA THR A 53 6.86 -7.37 6.98
C THR A 53 7.36 -6.42 5.90
N GLU A 54 6.91 -5.17 5.94
CA GLU A 54 7.33 -4.15 4.99
C GLU A 54 7.43 -2.79 5.66
N GLY A 55 8.11 -1.88 4.99
CA GLY A 55 8.29 -0.52 5.45
C GLY A 55 9.76 -0.11 5.41
N GLY A 56 10.16 0.65 6.41
CA GLY A 56 11.52 1.15 6.55
C GLY A 56 11.92 1.29 8.01
N PRO A 57 13.11 1.84 8.28
CA PRO A 57 13.59 1.93 9.66
C PRO A 57 12.75 2.84 10.57
N ALA A 58 12.07 3.84 10.00
CA ALA A 58 11.21 4.74 10.77
C ALA A 58 9.83 4.13 11.03
N VAL A 59 9.26 3.49 10.04
CA VAL A 59 7.92 2.88 10.11
C VAL A 59 7.94 1.54 9.38
N TRP A 60 7.66 0.48 10.11
CA TRP A 60 7.50 -0.85 9.54
C TRP A 60 6.23 -1.48 10.08
N ALA A 61 5.68 -2.43 9.32
CA ALA A 61 4.52 -3.20 9.72
C ALA A 61 4.58 -4.62 9.21
N ARG A 62 4.14 -5.56 10.04
CA ARG A 62 3.82 -6.91 9.61
C ARG A 62 2.34 -6.92 9.28
N GLU A 63 2.04 -7.20 8.01
CA GLU A 63 0.69 -7.16 7.47
C GLU A 63 0.23 -8.54 7.04
N ARG A 64 -1.05 -8.81 7.24
CA ARG A 64 -1.72 -9.91 6.56
C ARG A 64 -2.49 -9.34 5.38
N TYR A 65 -2.10 -9.73 4.18
CA TYR A 65 -2.77 -9.34 2.94
C TYR A 65 -3.77 -10.40 2.52
N GLU A 66 -4.95 -9.96 2.13
CA GLU A 66 -5.98 -10.80 1.53
C GLU A 66 -6.51 -10.08 0.30
N TRP A 67 -6.70 -10.78 -0.80
CA TRP A 67 -7.12 -10.15 -2.03
C TRP A 67 -8.14 -10.96 -2.81
N SER A 68 -8.90 -10.26 -3.62
CA SER A 68 -9.84 -10.74 -4.61
C SER A 68 -9.50 -10.10 -5.96
N ASP A 69 -10.40 -10.17 -6.93
CA ASP A 69 -10.12 -9.73 -8.32
C ASP A 69 -9.69 -8.25 -8.43
N ASN A 70 -10.25 -7.38 -7.58
CA ASN A 70 -10.02 -5.94 -7.71
C ASN A 70 -9.72 -5.25 -6.38
N ARG A 71 -9.43 -6.01 -5.34
CA ARG A 71 -9.27 -5.44 -3.99
C ARG A 71 -8.21 -6.19 -3.21
N VAL A 72 -7.37 -5.42 -2.52
CA VAL A 72 -6.38 -5.93 -1.57
C VAL A 72 -6.65 -5.28 -0.23
N VAL A 73 -6.71 -6.09 0.83
CA VAL A 73 -6.84 -5.62 2.21
C VAL A 73 -5.62 -6.09 2.99
N GLY A 74 -4.88 -5.13 3.55
CA GLY A 74 -3.81 -5.42 4.51
C GLY A 74 -4.30 -5.14 5.92
N THR A 75 -4.17 -6.11 6.81
CA THR A 75 -4.50 -5.95 8.23
C THR A 75 -3.20 -5.99 9.03
N THR A 76 -2.95 -4.96 9.80
CA THR A 76 -1.74 -4.85 10.62
C THR A 76 -1.74 -5.91 11.72
N GLN A 77 -0.71 -6.75 11.74
CA GLN A 77 -0.49 -7.76 12.77
C GLN A 77 0.42 -7.22 13.87
N ASP A 78 1.47 -6.51 13.48
CA ASP A 78 2.44 -5.89 14.36
C ASP A 78 3.08 -4.70 13.65
N SER A 79 3.53 -3.73 14.43
CA SER A 79 4.18 -2.53 13.91
C SER A 79 4.88 -1.79 15.03
N ASN A 80 5.89 -1.01 14.68
CA ASN A 80 6.51 -0.10 15.66
C ASN A 80 5.68 1.16 15.93
N VAL A 81 4.71 1.50 15.06
CA VAL A 81 3.91 2.73 15.19
C VAL A 81 2.41 2.52 15.17
N TRP A 82 1.93 1.44 14.55
CA TRP A 82 0.51 1.18 14.38
C TRP A 82 0.00 0.11 15.33
N GLN A 83 -1.23 0.28 15.83
CA GLN A 83 -1.87 -0.77 16.62
C GLN A 83 -2.30 -1.94 15.72
N PRO A 84 -2.25 -3.18 16.23
CA PRO A 84 -2.81 -4.32 15.50
C PRO A 84 -4.29 -4.13 15.18
N GLY A 85 -4.73 -4.67 14.06
CA GLY A 85 -6.12 -4.62 13.63
C GLY A 85 -6.46 -3.47 12.68
N GLY A 86 -5.57 -2.49 12.53
CA GLY A 86 -5.74 -1.44 11.53
C GLY A 86 -5.65 -1.99 10.11
N THR A 87 -6.27 -1.32 9.14
CA THR A 87 -6.37 -1.81 7.77
C THR A 87 -5.86 -0.82 6.75
N TRP A 88 -5.34 -1.37 5.67
CA TRP A 88 -5.02 -0.69 4.44
C TRP A 88 -5.78 -1.42 3.32
N THR A 89 -6.56 -0.69 2.57
CA THR A 89 -7.39 -1.27 1.50
C THR A 89 -7.09 -0.57 0.19
N LEU A 90 -6.77 -1.35 -0.84
CA LEU A 90 -6.61 -0.85 -2.20
C LEU A 90 -7.69 -1.47 -3.07
N THR A 91 -8.46 -0.63 -3.75
CA THR A 91 -9.49 -1.05 -4.70
C THR A 91 -9.15 -0.49 -6.07
N VAL A 92 -9.22 -1.34 -7.08
CA VAL A 92 -8.97 -0.97 -8.47
C VAL A 92 -10.26 -1.10 -9.24
N GLU A 93 -10.77 0.01 -9.76
CA GLU A 93 -11.98 0.03 -10.58
C GLU A 93 -11.61 0.30 -12.03
N PRO A 94 -12.11 -0.50 -12.98
CA PRO A 94 -11.88 -0.23 -14.40
C PRO A 94 -12.60 1.04 -14.84
N ARG A 95 -11.98 1.76 -15.76
CA ARG A 95 -12.55 2.93 -16.43
C ARG A 95 -12.51 2.70 -17.93
N ASN A 96 -13.02 3.66 -18.69
CA ASN A 96 -13.06 3.60 -20.15
C ASN A 96 -11.66 3.35 -20.74
N GLY A 97 -11.56 2.38 -21.65
CA GLY A 97 -10.29 1.94 -22.20
C GLY A 97 -9.49 1.12 -21.19
N ALA A 98 -8.15 1.19 -21.27
CA ALA A 98 -7.25 0.51 -20.34
C ALA A 98 -6.93 1.38 -19.12
N ARG A 99 -7.91 2.09 -18.60
CA ARG A 99 -7.76 3.01 -17.47
C ARG A 99 -8.30 2.41 -16.19
N SER A 100 -7.80 2.92 -15.07
CA SER A 100 -8.21 2.50 -13.74
C SER A 100 -8.47 3.71 -12.86
N HIS A 101 -9.39 3.55 -11.93
CA HIS A 101 -9.52 4.40 -10.76
C HIS A 101 -9.05 3.61 -9.55
N ILE A 102 -8.05 4.14 -8.83
CA ILE A 102 -7.46 3.48 -7.68
C ILE A 102 -7.87 4.23 -6.44
N ARG A 103 -8.47 3.51 -5.52
CA ARG A 103 -8.82 4.05 -4.22
C ARG A 103 -8.06 3.31 -3.14
N VAL A 104 -7.37 4.05 -2.28
CA VAL A 104 -6.69 3.50 -1.11
C VAL A 104 -7.28 4.12 0.14
N VAL A 105 -7.63 3.27 1.08
CA VAL A 105 -8.16 3.69 2.37
C VAL A 105 -7.24 3.17 3.47
N LEU A 106 -6.72 4.10 4.27
CA LEU A 106 -5.94 3.79 5.46
C LEU A 106 -6.80 4.03 6.68
N ASP A 107 -7.01 3.00 7.48
CA ASP A 107 -7.77 3.08 8.72
C ASP A 107 -6.95 2.42 9.83
N ARG A 108 -6.08 3.21 10.44
CA ARG A 108 -5.10 2.75 11.42
C ARG A 108 -5.10 3.64 12.66
N ARG A 109 -4.73 3.07 13.77
CA ARG A 109 -4.57 3.78 15.05
C ARG A 109 -3.11 3.78 15.46
N TRP A 110 -2.70 4.86 16.12
CA TRP A 110 -1.34 5.00 16.63
C TRP A 110 -1.12 4.16 17.88
N LYS A 111 0.08 3.59 17.97
CA LYS A 111 0.53 2.81 19.11
C LYS A 111 1.19 3.76 20.12
N GLY A 112 0.73 3.73 21.38
CA GLY A 112 1.30 4.54 22.44
C GLY A 112 1.28 6.04 22.15
N ARG A 113 2.43 6.70 22.33
CA ARG A 113 2.63 8.13 22.08
C ARG A 113 2.99 8.45 20.63
N GLY A 114 2.81 7.52 19.73
CA GLY A 114 3.06 7.73 18.29
C GLY A 114 2.32 8.92 17.71
N TRP A 115 1.23 9.35 18.34
CA TRP A 115 0.49 10.54 17.96
C TRP A 115 1.34 11.82 17.98
N LEU A 116 2.43 11.86 18.76
CA LEU A 116 3.36 13.00 18.78
C LEU A 116 4.13 13.17 17.46
N PHE A 117 4.37 12.06 16.76
CA PHE A 117 4.95 12.07 15.41
C PHE A 117 3.89 12.26 14.34
N TYR A 118 2.65 12.33 14.75
CA TYR A 118 1.49 12.30 13.91
C TYR A 118 1.17 13.64 13.25
N VAL A 119 1.49 14.75 13.90
CA VAL A 119 1.11 16.05 13.40
C VAL A 119 1.63 16.29 11.97
N PRO A 120 2.92 16.00 11.66
CA PRO A 120 3.38 16.07 10.27
C PRO A 120 2.67 15.08 9.35
N VAL A 121 2.42 13.86 9.82
CA VAL A 121 1.74 12.83 9.03
C VAL A 121 0.27 13.19 8.79
N ALA A 122 -0.41 13.76 9.80
CA ALA A 122 -1.79 14.21 9.66
C ALA A 122 -1.92 15.36 8.65
N LEU A 123 -0.94 16.26 8.62
CA LEU A 123 -0.94 17.41 7.72
C LEU A 123 -0.52 17.05 6.29
N PHE A 124 0.43 16.11 6.13
CA PHE A 124 1.06 15.82 4.84
C PHE A 124 0.91 14.36 4.40
N GLY A 125 0.42 13.48 5.26
CA GLY A 125 0.37 12.04 5.00
C GLY A 125 -0.41 11.67 3.75
N ARG A 126 -1.53 12.33 3.49
CA ARG A 126 -2.35 12.11 2.30
C ARG A 126 -1.58 12.45 1.02
N GLN A 127 -0.89 13.59 1.00
CA GLN A 127 -0.09 13.98 -0.16
C GLN A 127 1.12 13.09 -0.34
N MET A 128 1.78 12.74 0.76
CA MET A 128 2.93 11.85 0.74
C MET A 128 2.54 10.46 0.23
N PHE A 129 1.43 9.93 0.69
CA PHE A 129 0.90 8.65 0.24
C PHE A 129 0.50 8.70 -1.24
N LYS A 130 -0.17 9.77 -1.65
CA LYS A 130 -0.54 9.98 -3.05
C LYS A 130 0.70 10.07 -3.94
N ARG A 131 1.75 10.74 -3.49
CA ARG A 131 3.03 10.83 -4.21
C ARG A 131 3.69 9.46 -4.36
N ASN A 132 3.71 8.65 -3.31
CA ASN A 132 4.26 7.30 -3.36
C ASN A 132 3.46 6.42 -4.33
N LEU A 133 2.14 6.52 -4.30
CA LEU A 133 1.29 5.81 -5.24
C LEU A 133 1.56 6.24 -6.68
N GLN A 134 1.72 7.55 -6.93
CA GLN A 134 2.06 8.05 -8.26
C GLN A 134 3.40 7.52 -8.75
N LYS A 135 4.40 7.39 -7.89
CA LYS A 135 5.69 6.78 -8.26
C LYS A 135 5.52 5.33 -8.68
N THR A 136 4.72 4.55 -7.94
CA THR A 136 4.39 3.18 -8.30
C THR A 136 3.70 3.13 -9.67
N LEU A 137 2.73 4.00 -9.90
CA LEU A 137 2.01 4.07 -11.16
C LEU A 137 2.92 4.46 -12.32
N ASN A 138 3.89 5.33 -12.09
CA ASN A 138 4.87 5.71 -13.11
C ASN A 138 5.76 4.53 -13.51
N VAL A 139 6.13 3.67 -12.55
CA VAL A 139 6.86 2.44 -12.84
C VAL A 139 6.05 1.50 -13.71
N LEU A 140 4.74 1.42 -13.47
CA LEU A 140 3.82 0.52 -14.16
C LEU A 140 3.30 1.09 -15.48
N ALA A 141 3.43 2.40 -15.70
CA ALA A 141 2.93 3.04 -16.90
C ALA A 141 3.59 2.45 -18.14
N PRO A 142 2.82 2.27 -19.24
CA PRO A 142 3.42 1.82 -20.49
C PRO A 142 4.46 2.83 -20.95
N SER A 143 5.63 2.32 -21.31
CA SER A 143 6.72 3.15 -21.82
C SER A 143 6.26 3.74 -23.17
N ASN A 144 6.09 5.05 -23.21
CA ASN A 144 5.85 5.80 -24.43
C ASN A 144 7.17 5.88 -25.23
N ARG A 145 7.47 4.84 -25.97
CA ARG A 145 8.60 4.83 -26.90
C ARG A 145 8.09 4.57 -28.29
#